data_6d94658364093d96ef01d63c67deda11
#
_entry.id   6d94658364093d96ef01d63c67deda11
#
_cell.length_a   1.000
_cell.length_b   1.000
_cell.length_c   1.000
_cell.angle_alpha   90.00
_cell.angle_beta   90.00
_cell.angle_gamma   90.00
#
_symmetry.space_group_name_H-M   'P 1'
#
loop_
_entity.id
_entity.type
_entity.pdbx_description
1 polymer ?
#
loop_
_entity_poly.entity_id
_entity_poly.type
_entity_poly.pdbx_seq_one_letter_code
_entity_poly.pdbx_strand_id
1 'polypeptide(L)'
;ESYTKISRNPVVSPGLFDDDMKRRDFTINAIAVSLGKNYGNLIDTFNGIDDLKNKIIKTCDDPHKTFEDDPLRMMRAIRFASQLNFDIEESTFKSLSENAERIKIVSQERITDELNKIILSDKPSYGFKLLYVSGILNYIFPELSNLQGVEKINNHSHKDNFYHTLEVLDNVSKFSDNLWLRWSAILHDIAKPQTKRYKEKIGWTFHGHEDLGARLVPKIFKK
;
A
#
# COMPACT_ATOMS: atom_id res chain seq x y z
N GLU A 1 24.72 -3.76 2.37
CA GLU A 1 23.87 -3.78 3.57
C GLU A 1 23.18 -5.12 3.66
N SER A 2 23.24 -5.76 4.80
CA SER A 2 22.43 -6.94 5.13
C SER A 2 21.68 -6.68 6.42
N TYR A 3 20.42 -7.14 6.49
CA TYR A 3 19.61 -7.03 7.68
C TYR A 3 19.57 -8.39 8.38
N THR A 4 19.71 -8.40 9.69
CA THR A 4 19.46 -9.61 10.46
C THR A 4 17.95 -9.75 10.72
N LYS A 5 17.44 -10.98 10.92
CA LYS A 5 16.01 -11.26 11.16
C LYS A 5 15.38 -10.43 12.30
N ILE A 6 16.21 -9.86 13.19
CA ILE A 6 15.79 -9.20 14.44
C ILE A 6 16.23 -7.72 14.48
N SER A 7 17.18 -7.29 13.65
CA SER A 7 17.74 -5.93 13.71
C SER A 7 17.35 -5.09 12.49
N ARG A 8 16.98 -3.83 12.76
CA ARG A 8 16.69 -2.79 11.75
C ARG A 8 17.95 -2.05 11.27
N ASN A 9 19.09 -2.30 11.88
CA ASN A 9 20.35 -1.63 11.53
C ASN A 9 21.08 -2.49 10.49
N PRO A 10 21.30 -1.96 9.27
CA PRO A 10 22.05 -2.69 8.25
C PRO A 10 23.52 -2.79 8.65
N VAL A 11 24.13 -3.93 8.39
CA VAL A 11 25.57 -4.08 8.39
C VAL A 11 26.07 -3.60 7.02
N VAL A 12 26.85 -2.52 7.00
CA VAL A 12 27.40 -1.92 5.78
C VAL A 12 28.81 -2.45 5.54
N SER A 13 29.04 -3.04 4.38
CA SER A 13 30.37 -3.43 3.90
C SER A 13 30.63 -2.79 2.53
N PRO A 14 31.89 -2.50 2.15
CA PRO A 14 32.22 -2.11 0.79
C PRO A 14 31.74 -3.16 -0.20
N GLY A 15 31.04 -2.75 -1.25
CA GLY A 15 30.50 -3.62 -2.29
C GLY A 15 30.86 -3.09 -3.68
N LEU A 16 30.71 -3.93 -4.68
CA LEU A 16 30.85 -3.53 -6.09
C LEU A 16 29.59 -2.78 -6.54
N PHE A 17 29.70 -2.04 -7.65
CA PHE A 17 28.58 -1.32 -8.25
C PHE A 17 27.39 -2.25 -8.55
N ASP A 18 27.66 -3.43 -9.10
CA ASP A 18 26.62 -4.42 -9.43
C ASP A 18 25.88 -4.94 -8.18
N ASP A 19 26.60 -5.10 -7.06
CA ASP A 19 25.99 -5.48 -5.78
C ASP A 19 25.06 -4.38 -5.27
N ASP A 20 25.45 -3.09 -5.43
CA ASP A 20 24.60 -1.95 -5.06
C ASP A 20 23.33 -1.90 -5.91
N MET A 21 23.46 -2.11 -7.21
CA MET A 21 22.31 -2.12 -8.11
C MET A 21 21.36 -3.28 -7.83
N LYS A 22 21.91 -4.47 -7.54
CA LYS A 22 21.14 -5.68 -7.26
C LYS A 22 20.32 -5.59 -5.96
N ARG A 23 20.82 -4.92 -4.92
CA ARG A 23 20.13 -4.77 -3.63
C ARG A 23 19.04 -3.70 -3.64
N ARG A 24 18.88 -2.93 -4.73
CA ARG A 24 17.81 -1.94 -4.88
C ARG A 24 16.44 -2.65 -4.92
N ASP A 25 15.40 -1.89 -4.60
CA ASP A 25 14.04 -2.44 -4.49
C ASP A 25 13.46 -2.87 -5.85
N PHE A 26 13.49 -1.96 -6.85
CA PHE A 26 12.84 -2.20 -8.14
C PHE A 26 13.73 -1.82 -9.31
N THR A 27 13.54 -2.50 -10.44
CA THR A 27 14.30 -2.32 -11.69
C THR A 27 14.27 -0.88 -12.17
N ILE A 28 13.10 -0.22 -12.10
CA ILE A 28 12.92 1.19 -12.48
C ILE A 28 13.73 2.17 -11.61
N ASN A 29 14.15 1.75 -10.41
CA ASN A 29 14.99 2.52 -9.50
C ASN A 29 16.47 2.10 -9.56
N ALA A 30 16.79 1.13 -10.41
CA ALA A 30 18.12 0.58 -10.58
C ALA A 30 18.75 0.96 -11.94
N ILE A 31 18.43 2.14 -12.43
CA ILE A 31 19.02 2.75 -13.62
C ILE A 31 20.05 3.77 -13.16
N ALA A 32 21.24 3.75 -13.76
CA ALA A 32 22.32 4.66 -13.43
C ALA A 32 22.89 5.34 -14.67
N VAL A 33 23.65 6.42 -14.45
CA VAL A 33 24.39 7.13 -15.50
C VAL A 33 25.88 7.12 -15.15
N SER A 34 26.74 6.77 -16.11
CA SER A 34 28.16 6.82 -15.92
C SER A 34 28.69 8.27 -15.90
N LEU A 35 29.45 8.61 -14.87
CA LEU A 35 30.13 9.90 -14.72
C LEU A 35 31.64 9.81 -15.01
N GLY A 36 32.14 8.60 -15.36
CA GLY A 36 33.56 8.33 -15.64
C GLY A 36 33.93 8.39 -17.14
N LYS A 37 34.77 7.45 -17.59
CA LYS A 37 35.26 7.37 -18.97
C LYS A 37 34.15 7.34 -20.04
N ASN A 38 33.00 6.76 -19.68
CA ASN A 38 31.84 6.67 -20.57
C ASN A 38 30.75 7.66 -20.10
N TYR A 39 31.10 8.90 -19.87
CA TYR A 39 30.22 9.94 -19.37
C TYR A 39 28.91 10.02 -20.17
N GLY A 40 27.77 10.00 -19.43
CA GLY A 40 26.43 10.09 -20.02
C GLY A 40 25.85 8.76 -20.47
N ASN A 41 26.62 7.66 -20.49
CA ASN A 41 26.07 6.36 -20.85
C ASN A 41 25.12 5.84 -19.72
N LEU A 42 23.93 5.39 -20.13
CA LEU A 42 22.99 4.71 -19.26
C LEU A 42 23.49 3.29 -18.93
N ILE A 43 23.35 2.92 -17.68
CA ILE A 43 23.64 1.58 -17.16
C ILE A 43 22.33 1.03 -16.62
N ASP A 44 21.80 0.02 -17.28
CA ASP A 44 20.52 -0.63 -16.95
C ASP A 44 20.72 -2.15 -16.95
N THR A 45 21.25 -2.66 -15.84
CA THR A 45 21.58 -4.08 -15.68
C THR A 45 20.33 -4.97 -15.57
N PHE A 46 19.21 -4.40 -15.16
CA PHE A 46 17.97 -5.15 -14.83
C PHE A 46 16.81 -4.88 -15.78
N ASN A 47 17.05 -4.25 -16.93
CA ASN A 47 16.02 -3.86 -17.91
C ASN A 47 14.95 -2.92 -17.34
N GLY A 48 15.31 -2.05 -16.41
CA GLY A 48 14.42 -1.08 -15.78
C GLY A 48 13.82 -0.08 -16.76
N ILE A 49 14.53 0.25 -17.86
CA ILE A 49 14.01 1.12 -18.93
C ILE A 49 12.82 0.46 -19.64
N ASP A 50 12.90 -0.84 -19.89
CA ASP A 50 11.78 -1.57 -20.54
C ASP A 50 10.62 -1.76 -19.59
N ASP A 51 10.87 -2.07 -18.30
CA ASP A 51 9.84 -2.11 -17.27
C ASP A 51 9.15 -0.74 -17.11
N LEU A 52 9.91 0.36 -17.18
CA LEU A 52 9.36 1.72 -17.16
C LEU A 52 8.44 2.00 -18.36
N LYS A 53 8.86 1.60 -19.59
CA LYS A 53 8.04 1.74 -20.79
C LYS A 53 6.78 0.89 -20.73
N ASN A 54 6.88 -0.33 -20.19
CA ASN A 54 5.78 -1.27 -20.05
C ASN A 54 4.90 -0.98 -18.82
N LYS A 55 5.27 0.01 -18.00
CA LYS A 55 4.56 0.40 -16.77
C LYS A 55 4.49 -0.74 -15.75
N ILE A 56 5.60 -1.37 -15.48
CA ILE A 56 5.70 -2.54 -14.58
C ILE A 56 6.61 -2.20 -13.39
N ILE A 57 6.16 -2.57 -12.19
CA ILE A 57 6.98 -2.58 -10.97
C ILE A 57 7.48 -4.02 -10.76
N LYS A 58 8.79 -4.19 -10.82
CA LYS A 58 9.45 -5.49 -10.68
C LYS A 58 10.68 -5.36 -9.81
N THR A 59 10.98 -6.38 -9.00
CA THR A 59 12.19 -6.40 -8.16
C THR A 59 13.45 -6.65 -8.98
N CYS A 60 14.61 -6.13 -8.52
CA CYS A 60 15.90 -6.34 -9.17
C CYS A 60 16.44 -7.76 -9.01
N ASP A 61 16.16 -8.38 -7.87
CA ASP A 61 16.57 -9.75 -7.50
C ASP A 61 15.31 -10.58 -7.18
N ASP A 62 15.50 -11.76 -6.63
CA ASP A 62 14.44 -12.62 -6.13
C ASP A 62 13.46 -11.83 -5.27
N PRO A 63 12.15 -11.80 -5.61
CA PRO A 63 11.16 -11.01 -4.88
C PRO A 63 11.05 -11.43 -3.42
N HIS A 64 11.13 -12.73 -3.13
CA HIS A 64 11.01 -13.24 -1.76
C HIS A 64 12.13 -12.69 -0.89
N LYS A 65 13.37 -12.80 -1.36
CA LYS A 65 14.54 -12.25 -0.67
C LYS A 65 14.45 -10.74 -0.51
N THR A 66 13.99 -10.02 -1.56
CA THR A 66 13.83 -8.57 -1.55
C THR A 66 12.89 -8.10 -0.44
N PHE A 67 11.77 -8.81 -0.20
CA PHE A 67 10.79 -8.48 0.84
C PHE A 67 11.18 -9.08 2.21
N GLU A 68 11.99 -10.12 2.23
CA GLU A 68 12.59 -10.65 3.46
C GLU A 68 13.61 -9.68 4.05
N ASP A 69 14.44 -9.08 3.21
CA ASP A 69 15.48 -8.13 3.58
C ASP A 69 14.89 -6.81 4.15
N ASP A 70 13.91 -6.22 3.48
CA ASP A 70 13.17 -5.04 4.00
C ASP A 70 11.68 -5.14 3.64
N PRO A 71 10.83 -5.55 4.59
CA PRO A 71 9.38 -5.68 4.35
C PRO A 71 8.68 -4.38 3.97
N LEU A 72 9.26 -3.19 4.26
CA LEU A 72 8.69 -1.92 3.79
C LEU A 72 8.66 -1.84 2.25
N ARG A 73 9.53 -2.57 1.56
CA ARG A 73 9.53 -2.62 0.09
C ARG A 73 8.20 -3.11 -0.48
N MET A 74 7.42 -3.91 0.27
CA MET A 74 6.06 -4.28 -0.12
C MET A 74 5.14 -3.05 -0.21
N MET A 75 5.17 -2.17 0.78
CA MET A 75 4.42 -0.90 0.76
C MET A 75 4.93 0.02 -0.36
N ARG A 76 6.23 0.05 -0.59
CA ARG A 76 6.85 0.84 -1.65
C ARG A 76 6.42 0.37 -3.04
N ALA A 77 6.33 -0.96 -3.28
CA ALA A 77 5.81 -1.52 -4.54
C ALA A 77 4.39 -1.02 -4.82
N ILE A 78 3.50 -1.13 -3.83
CA ILE A 78 2.11 -0.67 -3.95
C ILE A 78 2.03 0.85 -4.13
N ARG A 79 2.86 1.61 -3.41
CA ARG A 79 2.93 3.06 -3.57
C ARG A 79 3.37 3.46 -4.99
N PHE A 80 4.44 2.87 -5.51
CA PHE A 80 4.89 3.17 -6.87
C PHE A 80 3.85 2.78 -7.91
N ALA A 81 3.22 1.61 -7.76
CA ALA A 81 2.10 1.21 -8.62
C ALA A 81 0.97 2.26 -8.60
N SER A 82 0.58 2.75 -7.42
CA SER A 82 -0.46 3.76 -7.26
C SER A 82 -0.08 5.13 -7.82
N GLN A 83 1.15 5.61 -7.55
CA GLN A 83 1.61 6.93 -7.97
C GLN A 83 1.89 7.02 -9.48
N LEU A 84 2.43 5.96 -10.07
CA LEU A 84 2.82 5.92 -11.48
C LEU A 84 1.72 5.33 -12.37
N ASN A 85 0.67 4.78 -11.79
CA ASN A 85 -0.36 3.99 -12.46
C ASN A 85 0.27 2.82 -13.26
N PHE A 86 1.14 2.06 -12.59
CA PHE A 86 1.84 0.90 -13.11
C PHE A 86 1.28 -0.37 -12.49
N ASP A 87 1.39 -1.48 -13.21
CA ASP A 87 1.09 -2.81 -12.67
C ASP A 87 2.29 -3.37 -11.91
N ILE A 88 2.03 -4.24 -10.94
CA ILE A 88 3.09 -5.00 -10.26
C ILE A 88 3.22 -6.34 -10.99
N GLU A 89 4.45 -6.71 -11.34
CA GLU A 89 4.74 -7.98 -11.99
C GLU A 89 4.24 -9.15 -11.13
N GLU A 90 3.72 -10.21 -11.77
CA GLU A 90 2.98 -11.29 -11.13
C GLU A 90 3.78 -12.00 -10.02
N SER A 91 5.04 -12.38 -10.29
CA SER A 91 5.89 -13.04 -9.29
C SER A 91 6.22 -12.11 -8.13
N THR A 92 6.42 -10.82 -8.40
CA THR A 92 6.63 -9.77 -7.41
C THR A 92 5.40 -9.61 -6.53
N PHE A 93 4.19 -9.52 -7.11
CA PHE A 93 2.96 -9.40 -6.34
C PHE A 93 2.63 -10.65 -5.52
N LYS A 94 2.86 -11.83 -6.08
CA LYS A 94 2.69 -13.10 -5.36
C LYS A 94 3.58 -13.15 -4.12
N SER A 95 4.87 -12.89 -4.29
CA SER A 95 5.83 -12.88 -3.19
C SER A 95 5.51 -11.81 -2.13
N LEU A 96 5.05 -10.61 -2.57
CA LEU A 96 4.58 -9.56 -1.69
C LEU A 96 3.43 -10.06 -0.81
N SER A 97 2.46 -10.76 -1.39
CA SER A 97 1.30 -11.30 -0.67
C SER A 97 1.69 -12.41 0.31
N GLU A 98 2.61 -13.29 -0.08
CA GLU A 98 3.13 -14.37 0.78
C GLU A 98 3.92 -13.83 1.99
N ASN A 99 4.56 -12.66 1.85
CA ASN A 99 5.33 -12.00 2.90
C ASN A 99 4.53 -10.94 3.70
N ALA A 100 3.24 -10.75 3.42
CA ALA A 100 2.43 -9.65 3.96
C ALA A 100 2.51 -9.50 5.50
N GLU A 101 2.54 -10.61 6.24
CA GLU A 101 2.63 -10.61 7.70
C GLU A 101 3.91 -9.95 8.23
N ARG A 102 5.00 -9.99 7.47
CA ARG A 102 6.29 -9.41 7.87
C ARG A 102 6.25 -7.89 8.01
N ILE A 103 5.22 -7.23 7.47
CA ILE A 103 5.04 -5.77 7.64
C ILE A 103 4.98 -5.37 9.13
N LYS A 104 4.59 -6.28 10.03
CA LYS A 104 4.52 -6.05 11.47
C LYS A 104 5.84 -5.67 12.12
N ILE A 105 6.99 -6.01 11.53
CA ILE A 105 8.31 -5.64 12.06
C ILE A 105 8.74 -4.22 11.68
N VAL A 106 8.04 -3.61 10.73
CA VAL A 106 8.32 -2.24 10.29
C VAL A 106 7.74 -1.24 11.28
N SER A 107 8.44 -0.12 11.51
CA SER A 107 7.91 0.92 12.41
C SER A 107 6.66 1.57 11.82
N GLN A 108 5.72 1.91 12.70
CA GLN A 108 4.47 2.55 12.31
C GLN A 108 4.69 3.86 11.55
N GLU A 109 5.69 4.65 11.93
CA GLU A 109 6.08 5.88 11.23
C GLU A 109 6.38 5.63 9.75
N ARG A 110 7.24 4.62 9.42
CA ARG A 110 7.58 4.27 8.03
C ARG A 110 6.37 3.77 7.24
N ILE A 111 5.50 2.99 7.89
CA ILE A 111 4.24 2.51 7.27
C ILE A 111 3.33 3.69 6.96
N THR A 112 3.17 4.61 7.91
CA THR A 112 2.31 5.80 7.78
C THR A 112 2.81 6.71 6.66
N ASP A 113 4.13 6.89 6.54
CA ASP A 113 4.72 7.68 5.45
C ASP A 113 4.40 7.12 4.06
N GLU A 114 4.53 5.81 3.88
CA GLU A 114 4.18 5.18 2.60
C GLU A 114 2.66 5.22 2.35
N LEU A 115 1.84 5.01 3.40
CA LEU A 115 0.38 5.08 3.31
C LEU A 115 -0.09 6.50 2.92
N ASN A 116 0.49 7.54 3.52
CA ASN A 116 0.19 8.93 3.18
C ASN A 116 0.53 9.24 1.70
N LYS A 117 1.63 8.70 1.18
CA LYS A 117 2.00 8.84 -0.24
C LYS A 117 1.01 8.12 -1.17
N ILE A 118 0.46 6.97 -0.75
CA ILE A 118 -0.61 6.28 -1.48
C ILE A 118 -1.89 7.15 -1.48
N ILE A 119 -2.27 7.69 -0.33
CA ILE A 119 -3.44 8.57 -0.17
C ILE A 119 -3.34 9.80 -1.06
N LEU A 120 -2.13 10.35 -1.22
CA LEU A 120 -1.85 11.53 -2.03
C LEU A 120 -1.67 11.25 -3.53
N SER A 121 -1.74 10.00 -3.97
CA SER A 121 -1.71 9.68 -5.41
C SER A 121 -2.97 10.16 -6.13
N ASP A 122 -2.93 10.20 -7.46
CA ASP A 122 -4.04 10.66 -8.30
C ASP A 122 -5.25 9.71 -8.20
N LYS A 123 -4.99 8.41 -8.04
CA LYS A 123 -6.02 7.37 -7.90
C LYS A 123 -5.72 6.47 -6.69
N PRO A 124 -5.93 6.97 -5.46
CA PRO A 124 -5.57 6.26 -4.25
C PRO A 124 -6.32 4.94 -4.07
N SER A 125 -7.53 4.81 -4.63
CA SER A 125 -8.30 3.56 -4.60
C SER A 125 -7.52 2.38 -5.17
N TYR A 126 -6.66 2.60 -6.15
CA TYR A 126 -5.84 1.54 -6.74
C TYR A 126 -4.84 0.98 -5.72
N GLY A 127 -4.12 1.85 -5.04
CA GLY A 127 -3.20 1.44 -3.98
C GLY A 127 -3.90 0.71 -2.82
N PHE A 128 -5.06 1.21 -2.37
CA PHE A 128 -5.84 0.54 -1.33
C PHE A 128 -6.37 -0.83 -1.75
N LYS A 129 -6.78 -1.01 -3.00
CA LYS A 129 -7.17 -2.33 -3.53
C LYS A 129 -5.99 -3.31 -3.52
N LEU A 130 -4.80 -2.85 -3.93
CA LEU A 130 -3.58 -3.67 -3.86
C LEU A 130 -3.22 -4.04 -2.41
N LEU A 131 -3.30 -3.09 -1.45
CA LEU A 131 -3.11 -3.34 -0.02
C LEU A 131 -4.11 -4.37 0.51
N TYR A 132 -5.36 -4.31 0.07
CA TYR A 132 -6.40 -5.25 0.49
C TYR A 132 -6.17 -6.65 -0.09
N VAL A 133 -5.98 -6.77 -1.41
CA VAL A 133 -5.82 -8.07 -2.10
C VAL A 133 -4.52 -8.78 -1.67
N SER A 134 -3.46 -8.04 -1.39
CA SER A 134 -2.20 -8.60 -0.87
C SER A 134 -2.29 -9.04 0.60
N GLY A 135 -3.36 -8.68 1.32
CA GLY A 135 -3.50 -8.95 2.75
C GLY A 135 -2.76 -7.98 3.68
N ILE A 136 -1.92 -7.09 3.17
CA ILE A 136 -1.17 -6.11 3.99
C ILE A 136 -2.13 -5.21 4.77
N LEU A 137 -3.26 -4.80 4.17
CA LEU A 137 -4.22 -3.92 4.83
C LEU A 137 -4.73 -4.47 6.16
N ASN A 138 -4.87 -5.80 6.28
CA ASN A 138 -5.32 -6.44 7.52
C ASN A 138 -4.34 -6.21 8.69
N TYR A 139 -3.07 -6.02 8.40
CA TYR A 139 -2.04 -5.82 9.41
C TYR A 139 -1.83 -4.36 9.77
N ILE A 140 -1.92 -3.45 8.77
CA ILE A 140 -1.61 -2.03 8.97
C ILE A 140 -2.85 -1.18 9.30
N PHE A 141 -4.02 -1.55 8.77
CA PHE A 141 -5.27 -0.81 8.95
C PHE A 141 -6.50 -1.75 8.93
N PRO A 142 -6.62 -2.64 9.94
CA PRO A 142 -7.71 -3.63 9.99
C PRO A 142 -9.10 -3.00 10.04
N GLU A 143 -9.25 -1.80 10.62
CA GLU A 143 -10.52 -1.11 10.67
C GLU A 143 -11.06 -0.79 9.27
N LEU A 144 -10.19 -0.39 8.34
CA LEU A 144 -10.57 -0.15 6.94
C LEU A 144 -10.84 -1.48 6.20
N SER A 145 -10.02 -2.49 6.43
CA SER A 145 -10.23 -3.82 5.84
C SER A 145 -11.57 -4.42 6.23
N ASN A 146 -12.02 -4.21 7.46
CA ASN A 146 -13.30 -4.71 7.99
C ASN A 146 -14.55 -4.03 7.38
N LEU A 147 -14.38 -2.97 6.59
CA LEU A 147 -15.49 -2.36 5.84
C LEU A 147 -15.94 -3.22 4.66
N GLN A 148 -15.08 -4.14 4.19
CA GLN A 148 -15.36 -5.00 3.05
C GLN A 148 -16.39 -6.08 3.41
N GLY A 149 -17.29 -6.32 2.49
CA GLY A 149 -18.28 -7.38 2.55
C GLY A 149 -19.70 -6.86 2.42
N VAL A 150 -20.54 -7.71 1.81
CA VAL A 150 -21.96 -7.44 1.61
C VAL A 150 -22.74 -8.62 2.18
N GLU A 151 -23.63 -8.33 3.12
CA GLU A 151 -24.57 -9.33 3.60
C GLU A 151 -25.94 -9.13 2.95
N LYS A 152 -26.60 -10.24 2.61
CA LYS A 152 -27.95 -10.24 2.05
C LYS A 152 -28.88 -11.04 2.97
N ILE A 153 -29.95 -10.39 3.45
CA ILE A 153 -31.03 -11.01 4.23
C ILE A 153 -32.36 -10.64 3.58
N ASN A 154 -33.20 -11.63 3.29
CA ASN A 154 -34.55 -11.43 2.72
C ASN A 154 -34.57 -10.45 1.52
N ASN A 155 -33.68 -10.62 0.57
CA ASN A 155 -33.50 -9.74 -0.61
C ASN A 155 -33.01 -8.30 -0.31
N HIS A 156 -32.74 -7.93 0.94
CA HIS A 156 -32.10 -6.67 1.30
C HIS A 156 -30.58 -6.87 1.40
N SER A 157 -29.83 -6.13 0.60
CA SER A 157 -28.36 -6.03 0.68
C SER A 157 -27.97 -4.60 1.01
N HIS A 158 -26.79 -4.40 1.57
CA HIS A 158 -26.19 -3.08 1.69
C HIS A 158 -25.04 -2.94 0.67
N LYS A 159 -24.63 -1.71 0.40
CA LYS A 159 -23.43 -1.45 -0.42
C LYS A 159 -22.19 -1.98 0.32
N ASP A 160 -21.18 -2.40 -0.42
CA ASP A 160 -19.87 -2.67 0.13
C ASP A 160 -19.25 -1.35 0.58
N ASN A 161 -19.06 -1.21 1.91
CA ASN A 161 -18.60 0.04 2.49
C ASN A 161 -17.12 0.31 2.18
N PHE A 162 -16.30 -0.72 1.95
CA PHE A 162 -14.90 -0.56 1.56
C PHE A 162 -14.81 0.10 0.18
N TYR A 163 -15.47 -0.47 -0.82
CA TYR A 163 -15.44 0.10 -2.17
C TYR A 163 -16.12 1.47 -2.25
N HIS A 164 -17.18 1.68 -1.47
CA HIS A 164 -17.79 3.00 -1.34
C HIS A 164 -16.80 4.04 -0.78
N THR A 165 -16.10 3.70 0.30
CA THR A 165 -15.08 4.58 0.90
C THR A 165 -13.96 4.91 -0.10
N LEU A 166 -13.52 3.95 -0.90
CA LEU A 166 -12.52 4.18 -1.93
C LEU A 166 -13.03 5.08 -3.06
N GLU A 167 -14.30 4.97 -3.44
CA GLU A 167 -14.93 5.87 -4.42
C GLU A 167 -15.01 7.31 -3.89
N VAL A 168 -15.39 7.49 -2.63
CA VAL A 168 -15.39 8.80 -1.96
C VAL A 168 -13.99 9.39 -1.93
N LEU A 169 -12.98 8.59 -1.60
CA LEU A 169 -11.58 9.01 -1.59
C LEU A 169 -11.11 9.48 -2.98
N ASP A 170 -11.39 8.70 -4.04
CA ASP A 170 -11.06 9.07 -5.42
C ASP A 170 -11.79 10.35 -5.86
N ASN A 171 -13.03 10.57 -5.40
CA ASN A 171 -13.74 11.80 -5.69
C ASN A 171 -13.11 13.00 -5.00
N VAL A 172 -12.71 12.88 -3.75
CA VAL A 172 -12.00 13.94 -3.02
C VAL A 172 -10.64 14.23 -3.67
N SER A 173 -9.92 13.20 -4.14
CA SER A 173 -8.59 13.36 -4.75
C SER A 173 -8.59 14.20 -6.01
N LYS A 174 -9.71 14.26 -6.74
CA LYS A 174 -9.87 15.10 -7.95
C LYS A 174 -9.90 16.61 -7.67
N PHE A 175 -10.24 17.00 -6.44
CA PHE A 175 -10.48 18.39 -6.07
C PHE A 175 -9.55 18.94 -5.01
N SER A 176 -8.81 18.06 -4.30
CA SER A 176 -7.97 18.50 -3.19
C SER A 176 -6.78 17.58 -2.95
N ASP A 177 -5.60 18.20 -2.78
CA ASP A 177 -4.37 17.55 -2.33
C ASP A 177 -4.17 17.64 -0.81
N ASN A 178 -5.16 18.10 -0.08
CA ASN A 178 -5.10 18.15 1.38
C ASN A 178 -5.18 16.74 1.97
N LEU A 179 -4.07 16.30 2.56
CA LEU A 179 -3.94 14.97 3.16
C LEU A 179 -5.03 14.68 4.19
N TRP A 180 -5.35 15.65 5.05
CA TRP A 180 -6.33 15.46 6.13
C TRP A 180 -7.77 15.37 5.62
N LEU A 181 -8.08 16.06 4.53
CA LEU A 181 -9.36 15.91 3.86
C LEU A 181 -9.51 14.53 3.23
N ARG A 182 -8.44 14.00 2.62
CA ARG A 182 -8.41 12.63 2.08
C ARG A 182 -8.51 11.58 3.19
N TRP A 183 -7.83 11.79 4.32
CA TRP A 183 -8.01 10.95 5.52
C TRP A 183 -9.45 10.99 6.05
N SER A 184 -10.10 12.15 6.07
CA SER A 184 -11.51 12.26 6.47
C SER A 184 -12.42 11.44 5.57
N ALA A 185 -12.15 11.42 4.24
CA ALA A 185 -12.85 10.56 3.30
C ALA A 185 -12.68 9.07 3.60
N ILE A 186 -11.50 8.62 4.05
CA ILE A 186 -11.25 7.22 4.44
C ILE A 186 -12.00 6.88 5.73
N LEU A 187 -12.10 7.82 6.66
CA LEU A 187 -12.57 7.57 8.03
C LEU A 187 -14.06 7.82 8.23
N HIS A 188 -14.77 8.46 7.28
CA HIS A 188 -16.16 8.89 7.47
C HIS A 188 -17.12 7.76 7.84
N ASP A 189 -16.89 6.57 7.31
CA ASP A 189 -17.73 5.39 7.48
C ASP A 189 -17.08 4.27 8.32
N ILE A 190 -15.94 4.54 8.96
CA ILE A 190 -15.09 3.53 9.62
C ILE A 190 -15.78 2.71 10.68
N ALA A 191 -16.83 3.25 11.30
CA ALA A 191 -17.59 2.57 12.36
C ALA A 191 -18.83 1.82 11.86
N LYS A 192 -19.14 1.82 10.56
CA LYS A 192 -20.31 1.12 10.01
C LYS A 192 -20.36 -0.36 10.37
N PRO A 193 -19.26 -1.14 10.33
CA PRO A 193 -19.30 -2.55 10.73
C PRO A 193 -19.79 -2.77 12.16
N GLN A 194 -19.42 -1.89 13.09
CA GLN A 194 -19.76 -2.03 14.51
C GLN A 194 -21.20 -1.57 14.84
N THR A 195 -21.79 -0.71 13.99
CA THR A 195 -23.14 -0.17 14.18
C THR A 195 -24.18 -0.85 13.29
N LYS A 196 -23.76 -1.78 12.47
CA LYS A 196 -24.60 -2.54 11.55
C LYS A 196 -25.68 -3.32 12.28
N ARG A 197 -26.95 -3.13 11.89
CA ARG A 197 -28.13 -3.83 12.40
C ARG A 197 -29.09 -4.12 11.27
N TYR A 198 -29.71 -5.28 11.28
CA TYR A 198 -30.80 -5.63 10.38
C TYR A 198 -32.15 -5.42 11.07
N LYS A 199 -33.11 -4.75 10.41
CA LYS A 199 -34.49 -4.56 10.85
C LYS A 199 -35.41 -5.06 9.74
N GLU A 200 -36.33 -6.00 10.06
CA GLU A 200 -37.19 -6.67 9.07
C GLU A 200 -37.95 -5.71 8.15
N LYS A 201 -38.43 -4.57 8.65
CA LYS A 201 -39.24 -3.60 7.87
C LYS A 201 -38.40 -2.59 7.09
N ILE A 202 -37.15 -2.39 7.44
CA ILE A 202 -36.31 -1.29 6.94
C ILE A 202 -35.09 -1.82 6.18
N GLY A 203 -34.64 -3.05 6.50
CA GLY A 203 -33.38 -3.61 6.01
C GLY A 203 -32.18 -3.21 6.89
N TRP A 204 -31.02 -3.05 6.28
CA TRP A 204 -29.79 -2.72 6.98
C TRP A 204 -29.74 -1.26 7.44
N THR A 205 -29.34 -1.03 8.68
CA THR A 205 -29.17 0.30 9.29
C THR A 205 -27.80 0.39 9.97
N PHE A 206 -27.26 1.63 10.06
CA PHE A 206 -25.94 1.93 10.60
C PHE A 206 -26.00 3.13 11.57
N HIS A 207 -27.10 3.27 12.31
CA HIS A 207 -27.31 4.43 13.19
C HIS A 207 -26.19 4.59 14.21
N GLY A 208 -25.72 5.81 14.40
CA GLY A 208 -24.68 6.19 15.35
C GLY A 208 -23.27 5.86 14.89
N HIS A 209 -23.05 5.51 13.61
CA HIS A 209 -21.70 5.27 13.09
C HIS A 209 -20.85 6.55 13.11
N GLU A 210 -21.46 7.73 12.98
CA GLU A 210 -20.79 9.02 13.01
C GLU A 210 -20.18 9.28 14.40
N ASP A 211 -20.97 9.12 15.47
CA ASP A 211 -20.50 9.31 16.84
C ASP A 211 -19.45 8.27 17.25
N LEU A 212 -19.70 6.99 16.92
CA LEU A 212 -18.74 5.93 17.20
C LEU A 212 -17.45 6.14 16.38
N GLY A 213 -17.56 6.55 15.11
CA GLY A 213 -16.42 6.89 14.25
C GLY A 213 -15.56 7.98 14.85
N ALA A 214 -16.18 9.07 15.32
CA ALA A 214 -15.47 10.17 15.98
C ALA A 214 -14.66 9.70 17.21
N ARG A 215 -15.15 8.69 17.95
CA ARG A 215 -14.42 8.08 19.10
C ARG A 215 -13.33 7.10 18.69
N LEU A 216 -13.43 6.49 17.51
CA LEU A 216 -12.43 5.55 16.98
C LEU A 216 -11.23 6.25 16.36
N VAL A 217 -11.45 7.38 15.67
CA VAL A 217 -10.38 8.11 14.97
C VAL A 217 -9.15 8.40 15.85
N PRO A 218 -9.28 8.96 17.08
CA PRO A 218 -8.12 9.17 17.94
C PRO A 218 -7.37 7.89 18.31
N LYS A 219 -8.07 6.76 18.37
CA LYS A 219 -7.45 5.45 18.68
C LYS A 219 -6.68 4.90 17.48
N ILE A 220 -7.19 5.11 16.26
CA ILE A 220 -6.54 4.72 15.02
C ILE A 220 -5.22 5.50 14.85
N PHE A 221 -5.22 6.81 15.10
CA PHE A 221 -4.01 7.66 14.98
C PHE A 221 -3.00 7.53 16.14
N LYS A 222 -3.33 6.79 17.20
CA LYS A 222 -2.40 6.52 18.31
C LYS A 222 -1.60 5.23 18.15
N LYS A 223 -1.94 4.41 17.18
CA LYS A 223 -1.19 3.19 16.84
C LYS A 223 0.09 3.55 16.10
#